data_566da891edb5feeb8532c911a760b2b1
#
_entry.id   566da891edb5feeb8532c911a760b2b1
#
_cell.length_a   1.000
_cell.length_b   1.000
_cell.length_c   1.000
_cell.angle_alpha   90.00
_cell.angle_beta   90.00
_cell.angle_gamma   90.00
#
_symmetry.space_group_name_H-M   'P 1'
#
loop_
_entity.id
_entity.type
_entity.pdbx_description
1 polymer ?
#
loop_
_entity_poly.entity_id
_entity_poly.type
_entity_poly.pdbx_seq_one_letter_code
_entity_poly.pdbx_strand_id
1 'polypeptide(L)'
;MDVRFATREVTPEMVLENYAKGLFPMGNPGFGIVTWHCPNPRAIIPLDGFHISRSLARTLRQAHFRVSFDEAYNQVIRACGEREEREPDRREKSAAAAGDPGRFHGRAS
;
A
#
# COMPACT_ATOMS: atom_id res chain seq x y z
N MET A 1 -3.07 -8.03 11.85
CA MET A 1 -3.36 -8.26 10.41
C MET A 1 -3.64 -9.75 10.22
N ASP A 2 -4.79 -10.10 9.66
CA ASP A 2 -5.27 -11.48 9.63
C ASP A 2 -4.66 -12.26 8.46
N VAL A 3 -3.55 -12.94 8.71
CA VAL A 3 -2.99 -13.92 7.77
C VAL A 3 -3.85 -15.16 7.79
N ARG A 4 -4.34 -15.58 6.62
CA ARG A 4 -5.17 -16.80 6.49
C ARG A 4 -4.33 -18.02 6.18
N PHE A 5 -3.42 -17.90 5.24
CA PHE A 5 -2.49 -18.96 4.85
C PHE A 5 -1.30 -18.38 4.08
N ALA A 6 -0.33 -19.23 3.78
CA ALA A 6 0.84 -18.88 3.00
C ALA A 6 1.06 -19.89 1.87
N THR A 7 1.60 -19.41 0.74
CA THR A 7 1.96 -20.23 -0.40
C THR A 7 3.37 -19.87 -0.88
N ARG A 8 4.04 -20.81 -1.54
CA ARG A 8 5.34 -20.54 -2.20
C ARG A 8 5.17 -20.04 -3.62
N GLU A 9 4.12 -20.50 -4.26
CA GLU A 9 3.79 -20.14 -5.64
C GLU A 9 2.48 -19.37 -5.68
N VAL A 10 2.35 -18.51 -6.67
CA VAL A 10 1.14 -17.75 -6.95
C VAL A 10 0.80 -17.93 -8.42
N THR A 11 -0.36 -18.49 -8.69
CA THR A 11 -0.90 -18.65 -10.04
C THR A 11 -2.00 -17.62 -10.30
N PRO A 12 -2.27 -17.24 -11.57
CA PRO A 12 -3.38 -16.34 -11.90
C PRO A 12 -4.73 -16.85 -11.39
N GLU A 13 -4.99 -18.16 -11.46
CA GLU A 13 -6.23 -18.78 -10.98
C GLU A 13 -6.37 -18.60 -9.46
N MET A 14 -5.28 -18.82 -8.73
CA MET A 14 -5.26 -18.64 -7.28
C MET A 14 -5.53 -17.19 -6.88
N VAL A 15 -4.99 -16.22 -7.62
CA VAL A 15 -5.24 -14.80 -7.39
C VAL A 15 -6.72 -14.47 -7.58
N LEU A 16 -7.33 -14.91 -8.67
CA LEU A 16 -8.74 -14.67 -8.97
C LEU A 16 -9.67 -15.28 -7.92
N GLU A 17 -9.44 -16.54 -7.55
CA GLU A 17 -10.22 -17.22 -6.52
C GLU A 17 -10.12 -16.55 -5.16
N ASN A 18 -8.92 -16.14 -4.77
CA ASN A 18 -8.70 -15.51 -3.48
C ASN A 18 -9.24 -14.08 -3.44
N TYR A 19 -9.13 -13.32 -4.51
CA TYR A 19 -9.76 -12.00 -4.62
C TYR A 19 -11.28 -12.07 -4.49
N ALA A 20 -11.91 -13.07 -5.07
CA ALA A 20 -13.34 -13.30 -4.91
C ALA A 20 -13.75 -13.55 -3.46
N LYS A 21 -12.85 -14.07 -2.64
CA LYS A 21 -13.02 -14.30 -1.20
C LYS A 21 -12.57 -13.12 -0.33
N GLY A 22 -12.13 -12.02 -0.94
CA GLY A 22 -11.62 -10.86 -0.23
C GLY A 22 -10.19 -10.99 0.29
N LEU A 23 -9.44 -11.97 -0.19
CA LEU A 23 -8.04 -12.18 0.16
C LEU A 23 -7.12 -11.44 -0.80
N PHE A 24 -6.00 -10.94 -0.29
CA PHE A 24 -4.94 -10.39 -1.10
C PHE A 24 -3.56 -10.92 -0.69
N PRO A 25 -2.60 -11.02 -1.62
CA PRO A 25 -1.28 -11.56 -1.32
C PRO A 25 -0.31 -10.45 -0.89
N MET A 26 0.62 -10.81 0.00
CA MET A 26 1.79 -10.01 0.34
C MET A 26 3.05 -10.86 0.25
N GLY A 27 4.02 -10.41 -0.53
CA GLY A 27 5.32 -11.07 -0.64
C GLY A 27 6.14 -10.93 0.65
N ASN A 28 6.82 -12.01 1.01
CA ASN A 28 7.75 -12.04 2.13
C ASN A 28 9.10 -12.58 1.63
N PRO A 29 9.94 -11.70 1.05
CA PRO A 29 11.15 -12.12 0.34
C PRO A 29 12.17 -12.81 1.25
N GLY A 30 12.20 -12.49 2.55
CA GLY A 30 13.09 -13.12 3.52
C GLY A 30 12.84 -14.61 3.71
N PHE A 31 11.63 -15.09 3.45
CA PHE A 31 11.23 -16.50 3.59
C PHE A 31 10.85 -17.16 2.26
N GLY A 32 10.84 -16.43 1.15
CA GLY A 32 10.43 -16.94 -0.15
C GLY A 32 8.99 -17.44 -0.19
N ILE A 33 8.11 -16.81 0.57
CA ILE A 33 6.69 -17.14 0.67
C ILE A 33 5.82 -15.92 0.40
N VAL A 34 4.59 -16.18 0.00
CA VAL A 34 3.52 -15.19 -0.13
C VAL A 34 2.47 -15.51 0.93
N THR A 35 2.14 -14.51 1.74
CA THR A 35 1.08 -14.60 2.74
C THR A 35 -0.22 -13.99 2.22
N TRP A 36 -1.33 -14.67 2.47
CA TRP A 36 -2.66 -14.24 2.05
C TRP A 36 -3.42 -13.65 3.24
N HIS A 37 -3.91 -12.44 3.07
CA HIS A 37 -4.50 -11.63 4.12
C HIS A 37 -5.97 -11.32 3.84
N CYS A 38 -6.78 -11.38 4.89
CA CYS A 38 -8.17 -10.95 4.87
C CYS A 38 -8.44 -10.14 6.16
N PRO A 39 -8.14 -8.84 6.18
CA PRO A 39 -8.34 -8.02 7.36
C PRO A 39 -9.82 -7.88 7.71
N ASN A 40 -10.11 -7.93 9.00
CA ASN A 40 -11.43 -7.68 9.55
C ASN A 40 -11.29 -6.95 10.91
N PRO A 41 -11.75 -5.71 11.05
CA PRO A 41 -12.47 -4.89 10.05
C PRO A 41 -11.56 -4.41 8.91
N ARG A 42 -12.16 -4.11 7.76
CA ARG A 42 -11.48 -3.66 6.55
C ARG A 42 -11.96 -2.26 6.16
N ALA A 43 -11.00 -1.34 5.95
CA ALA A 43 -11.31 -0.05 5.37
C ALA A 43 -11.66 -0.19 3.89
N ILE A 44 -12.74 0.42 3.47
CA ILE A 44 -13.18 0.45 2.07
C ILE A 44 -13.53 1.86 1.64
N ILE A 45 -13.52 2.10 0.34
CA ILE A 45 -14.08 3.31 -0.27
C ILE A 45 -15.34 2.88 -1.03
N PRO A 46 -16.54 3.25 -0.56
CA PRO A 46 -17.78 2.96 -1.28
C PRO A 46 -17.78 3.62 -2.66
N LEU A 47 -18.20 2.91 -3.69
CA LEU A 47 -18.23 3.44 -5.06
C LEU A 47 -19.20 4.60 -5.24
N ASP A 48 -20.28 4.62 -4.48
CA ASP A 48 -21.32 5.66 -4.46
C ASP A 48 -21.06 6.78 -3.43
N GLY A 49 -20.08 6.59 -2.56
CA GLY A 49 -19.74 7.51 -1.47
C GLY A 49 -18.34 8.11 -1.55
N PHE A 50 -17.67 8.04 -2.70
CA PHE A 50 -16.35 8.61 -2.88
C PHE A 50 -16.36 10.14 -2.76
N HIS A 51 -15.59 10.67 -1.79
CA HIS A 51 -15.49 12.11 -1.58
C HIS A 51 -14.44 12.72 -2.51
N ILE A 52 -14.86 13.69 -3.33
CA ILE A 52 -13.95 14.48 -4.17
C ILE A 52 -13.72 15.83 -3.48
N SER A 53 -12.49 16.06 -3.01
CA SER A 53 -12.10 17.33 -2.42
C SER A 53 -12.14 18.47 -3.45
N ARG A 54 -12.22 19.71 -2.97
CA ARG A 54 -12.21 20.88 -3.88
C ARG A 54 -10.94 20.98 -4.72
N SER A 55 -9.79 20.65 -4.13
CA SER A 55 -8.50 20.64 -4.85
C SER A 55 -8.46 19.55 -5.92
N LEU A 56 -8.94 18.35 -5.63
CA LEU A 56 -9.04 17.27 -6.61
C LEU A 56 -10.00 17.64 -7.75
N ALA A 57 -11.17 18.20 -7.43
CA ALA A 57 -12.13 18.65 -8.42
C ALA A 57 -11.53 19.73 -9.36
N ARG A 58 -10.71 20.63 -8.83
CA ARG A 58 -9.97 21.61 -9.62
C ARG A 58 -8.98 20.95 -10.58
N THR A 59 -8.18 20.01 -10.08
CA THR A 59 -7.20 19.25 -10.88
C THR A 59 -7.90 18.49 -12.02
N LEU A 60 -9.03 17.86 -11.74
CA LEU A 60 -9.81 17.15 -12.75
C LEU A 60 -10.37 18.09 -13.83
N ARG A 61 -10.86 19.27 -13.44
CA ARG A 61 -11.37 20.28 -14.41
C ARG A 61 -10.27 20.87 -15.29
N GLN A 62 -9.06 20.99 -14.77
CA GLN A 62 -7.90 21.49 -15.53
C GLN A 62 -7.40 20.49 -16.58
N ALA A 63 -7.85 19.24 -16.50
CA ALA A 63 -7.55 18.19 -17.48
C ALA A 63 -6.05 18.02 -17.80
N HIS A 64 -5.17 18.22 -16.80
CA HIS A 64 -3.72 18.04 -16.96
C HIS A 64 -3.34 16.57 -17.15
N PHE A 65 -4.19 15.66 -16.72
CA PHE A 65 -3.97 14.22 -16.78
C PHE A 65 -5.05 13.56 -17.61
N ARG A 66 -4.64 12.69 -18.51
CA ARG A 66 -5.52 11.77 -19.22
C ARG A 66 -5.57 10.45 -18.47
N VAL A 67 -6.75 9.98 -18.13
CA VAL A 67 -6.95 8.66 -17.53
C VAL A 67 -7.19 7.63 -18.61
N SER A 68 -6.49 6.51 -18.53
CA SER A 68 -6.65 5.37 -19.43
C SER A 68 -6.55 4.06 -18.66
N PHE A 69 -7.00 2.98 -19.26
CA PHE A 69 -6.92 1.63 -18.70
C PHE A 69 -6.05 0.75 -19.58
N ASP A 70 -5.21 -0.07 -18.95
CA ASP A 70 -4.39 -1.12 -19.56
C ASP A 70 -3.43 -0.67 -20.69
N GLU A 71 -3.23 0.61 -20.90
CA GLU A 71 -2.31 1.13 -21.93
C GLU A 71 -0.83 1.02 -21.54
N ALA A 72 -0.51 1.03 -20.26
CA ALA A 72 0.86 1.03 -19.76
C ALA A 72 1.12 -0.08 -18.71
N TYR A 73 0.32 -1.13 -18.69
CA TYR A 73 0.37 -2.18 -17.67
C TYR A 73 1.77 -2.78 -17.50
N ASN A 74 2.41 -3.21 -18.58
CA ASN A 74 3.73 -3.83 -18.53
C ASN A 74 4.81 -2.87 -17.99
N GLN A 75 4.75 -1.60 -18.36
CA GLN A 75 5.67 -0.58 -17.87
C GLN A 75 5.49 -0.32 -16.38
N VAL A 76 4.25 -0.21 -15.94
CA VAL A 76 3.90 0.03 -14.53
C VAL A 76 4.34 -1.15 -13.65
N ILE A 77 4.04 -2.38 -14.05
CA ILE A 77 4.41 -3.58 -13.29
C ILE A 77 5.92 -3.74 -13.18
N ARG A 78 6.67 -3.49 -14.25
CA ARG A 78 8.13 -3.52 -14.21
C ARG A 78 8.69 -2.44 -13.28
N ALA A 79 8.23 -1.21 -13.40
CA ALA A 79 8.66 -0.11 -12.54
C ALA A 79 8.33 -0.35 -11.05
N CYS A 80 7.23 -1.01 -10.75
CA CYS A 80 6.89 -1.42 -9.38
C CYS A 80 7.80 -2.53 -8.86
N GLY A 81 8.21 -3.47 -9.73
CA GLY A 81 9.08 -4.59 -9.36
C GLY A 81 10.56 -4.21 -9.24
N GLU A 82 11.01 -3.22 -10.01
CA GLU A 82 12.39 -2.71 -10.01
C GLU A 82 12.64 -1.68 -8.90
N ARG A 83 11.92 -1.78 -7.81
CA ARG A 83 12.09 -0.88 -6.68
C ARG A 83 13.44 -1.16 -6.03
N GLU A 84 14.50 -0.51 -6.54
CA GLU A 84 15.72 -0.32 -5.77
C GLU A 84 15.38 0.39 -4.46
N GLU A 85 16.14 0.09 -3.41
CA GLU A 85 16.04 0.74 -2.12
C GLU A 85 16.05 2.27 -2.28
N ARG A 86 14.88 2.84 -2.54
CA ARG A 86 14.71 4.27 -2.42
C ARG A 86 14.88 4.62 -0.96
N GLU A 87 15.74 5.57 -0.73
CA GLU A 87 15.89 6.24 0.56
C GLU A 87 14.52 6.45 1.22
N PRO A 88 14.34 6.09 2.50
CA PRO A 88 13.06 6.16 3.17
C PRO A 88 12.42 7.54 3.00
N ASP A 89 11.15 7.56 2.68
CA ASP A 89 10.39 8.78 2.43
C ASP A 89 10.61 9.78 3.59
N ARG A 90 10.69 11.05 3.27
CA ARG A 90 10.82 12.15 4.24
C ARG A 90 9.81 12.06 5.38
N ARG A 91 8.66 11.44 5.16
CA ARG A 91 7.61 11.23 6.18
C ARG A 91 8.03 10.21 7.22
N GLU A 92 8.71 9.14 6.83
CA GLU A 92 9.24 8.14 7.76
C GLU A 92 10.40 8.70 8.59
N LYS A 93 11.27 9.52 7.98
CA LYS A 93 12.33 10.25 8.71
C LYS A 93 11.75 11.22 9.73
N SER A 94 10.64 11.88 9.43
CA SER A 94 9.96 12.79 10.37
C SER A 94 9.30 12.03 11.54
N ALA A 95 8.70 10.87 11.28
CA ALA A 95 8.12 10.03 12.32
C ALA A 95 9.19 9.40 13.22
N ALA A 96 10.31 8.96 12.66
CA ALA A 96 11.45 8.44 13.43
C ALA A 96 12.15 9.53 14.27
N ALA A 97 12.21 10.76 13.77
CA ALA A 97 12.77 11.90 14.51
C ALA A 97 11.83 12.41 15.62
N ALA A 98 10.53 12.22 15.51
CA ALA A 98 9.54 12.56 16.53
C ALA A 98 9.48 11.53 17.68
N GLY A 99 10.12 10.39 17.52
CA GLY A 99 10.10 9.25 18.45
C GLY A 99 11.32 9.16 19.37
N ASP A 100 12.04 10.24 19.70
CA ASP A 100 13.09 10.22 20.71
C ASP A 100 12.51 10.51 22.11
N PRO A 101 12.26 9.49 22.97
CA PRO A 101 11.78 9.69 24.33
C PRO A 101 12.90 10.05 25.33
N GLY A 102 14.07 10.48 24.86
CA GLY A 102 15.31 10.57 25.64
C GLY A 102 15.66 11.95 26.14
N ARG A 103 14.73 12.79 26.63
CA ARG A 103 15.09 13.98 27.41
C ARG A 103 14.14 14.27 28.56
N PHE A 104 14.11 13.38 29.53
CA PHE A 104 13.74 13.79 30.89
C PHE A 104 15.04 14.07 31.68
N HIS A 105 15.46 15.32 31.67
CA HIS A 105 16.35 15.81 32.71
C HIS A 105 15.51 16.12 33.95
N GLY A 106 15.40 15.16 34.83
CA GLY A 106 15.00 15.40 36.22
C GLY A 106 16.01 16.30 36.88
N ARG A 107 15.69 17.56 37.13
CA ARG A 107 16.33 18.35 38.18
C ARG A 107 15.74 17.86 39.49
N ALA A 108 16.55 17.15 40.26
CA ALA A 108 16.36 17.01 41.69
C ALA A 108 16.94 18.25 42.35
N SER A 109 16.16 18.93 43.18
CA SER A 109 16.58 19.87 44.21
C SER A 109 16.49 19.18 45.54
#